data_140dddc4b7d693d90588194972a1b451
#
_entry.id   140dddc4b7d693d90588194972a1b451
#
_cell.length_a   1.000
_cell.length_b   1.000
_cell.length_c   1.000
_cell.angle_alpha   90.00
_cell.angle_beta   90.00
_cell.angle_gamma   90.00
#
_symmetry.space_group_name_H-M   'P 1'
#
loop_
_entity.id
_entity.type
_entity.pdbx_description
1 polymer ?
#
loop_
_entity_poly.entity_id
_entity_poly.type
_entity_poly.pdbx_seq_one_letter_code
_entity_poly.pdbx_strand_id
1 'polypeptide(L)'
;MGAFDPLVTYEKGTYIETDTGNKVSRKAVITGATNIILGGKSIIQSGAVLRGDLRRYTAGQHVVISMGRYCNISEGVVIRPPGKIYKGSFTFYPVRIGDCVTIGQNSVVEAAQIGLGVEIGKDCIIGKFVIIKDLAVILPETVLPEATVVPPMTVWGGNPGQLLDSLPETHQEMVEAKCKGFYSRFRAA
;
A
#
# COMPACT_ATOMS: atom_id res chain seq x y z
N MET A 1 -26.61 -11.85 -7.83
CA MET A 1 -25.84 -13.08 -7.54
C MET A 1 -24.40 -12.81 -7.88
N GLY A 2 -23.59 -12.57 -6.89
CA GLY A 2 -22.16 -12.40 -7.10
C GLY A 2 -21.56 -13.72 -7.57
N ALA A 3 -20.84 -13.67 -8.68
CA ALA A 3 -19.98 -14.77 -9.06
C ALA A 3 -19.08 -15.09 -7.86
N PHE A 4 -19.01 -16.35 -7.47
CA PHE A 4 -18.07 -16.79 -6.42
C PHE A 4 -16.66 -16.56 -6.96
N ASP A 5 -16.06 -15.47 -6.51
CA ASP A 5 -14.65 -15.24 -6.81
C ASP A 5 -13.82 -16.43 -6.29
N PRO A 6 -12.88 -16.95 -7.08
CA PRO A 6 -12.14 -18.14 -6.71
C PRO A 6 -11.29 -17.91 -5.47
N LEU A 7 -11.01 -19.00 -4.75
CA LEU A 7 -10.04 -18.99 -3.67
C LEU A 7 -8.66 -18.64 -4.24
N VAL A 8 -7.93 -17.82 -3.51
CA VAL A 8 -6.52 -17.56 -3.77
C VAL A 8 -5.72 -18.33 -2.73
N THR A 9 -5.15 -19.45 -3.15
CA THR A 9 -4.45 -20.35 -2.23
C THR A 9 -2.95 -20.14 -2.28
N TYR A 10 -2.31 -20.30 -1.12
CA TYR A 10 -0.86 -20.34 -0.99
C TYR A 10 -0.45 -21.64 -0.30
N GLU A 11 0.77 -22.09 -0.57
CA GLU A 11 1.33 -23.28 0.04
C GLU A 11 1.48 -23.10 1.57
N LYS A 12 0.96 -24.08 2.33
CA LYS A 12 1.01 -24.03 3.80
C LYS A 12 2.44 -23.86 4.30
N GLY A 13 2.65 -22.90 5.19
CA GLY A 13 3.94 -22.58 5.77
C GLY A 13 4.75 -21.53 5.01
N THR A 14 4.31 -21.06 3.82
CA THR A 14 4.98 -19.99 3.08
C THR A 14 4.62 -18.61 3.57
N TYR A 15 3.55 -18.50 4.37
CA TYR A 15 3.11 -17.25 5.01
C TYR A 15 3.14 -17.39 6.52
N ILE A 16 3.47 -16.27 7.18
CA ILE A 16 3.36 -16.11 8.63
C ILE A 16 2.04 -15.40 8.91
N GLU A 17 1.24 -15.96 9.80
CA GLU A 17 0.05 -15.31 10.33
C GLU A 17 0.37 -14.68 11.69
N THR A 18 0.10 -13.39 11.84
CA THR A 18 0.28 -12.68 13.11
C THR A 18 -0.98 -12.76 13.97
N ASP A 19 -0.86 -12.42 15.26
CA ASP A 19 -1.99 -12.43 16.20
C ASP A 19 -3.15 -11.52 15.75
N THR A 20 -2.85 -10.46 15.02
CA THR A 20 -3.84 -9.54 14.46
C THR A 20 -4.37 -9.97 13.09
N GLY A 21 -4.00 -11.15 12.63
CA GLY A 21 -4.48 -11.75 11.38
C GLY A 21 -3.78 -11.28 10.12
N ASN A 22 -2.64 -10.61 10.23
CA ASN A 22 -1.83 -10.28 9.05
C ASN A 22 -1.19 -11.56 8.47
N LYS A 23 -1.19 -11.64 7.14
CA LYS A 23 -0.57 -12.74 6.39
C LYS A 23 0.64 -12.20 5.64
N VAL A 24 1.82 -12.56 6.10
CA VAL A 24 3.08 -12.03 5.56
C VAL A 24 3.88 -13.14 4.93
N SER A 25 4.21 -13.00 3.65
CA SER A 25 5.06 -13.98 2.96
C SER A 25 6.44 -14.06 3.59
N ARG A 26 6.95 -15.28 3.76
CA ARG A 26 8.34 -15.51 4.19
C ARG A 26 9.37 -15.02 3.16
N LYS A 27 8.95 -14.82 1.92
CA LYS A 27 9.77 -14.25 0.84
C LYS A 27 9.66 -12.73 0.73
N ALA A 28 8.86 -12.08 1.58
CA ALA A 28 8.86 -10.63 1.68
C ALA A 28 10.14 -10.16 2.39
N VAL A 29 10.67 -9.04 1.95
CA VAL A 29 11.86 -8.42 2.55
C VAL A 29 11.41 -7.24 3.41
N ILE A 30 11.39 -7.45 4.72
CA ILE A 30 10.98 -6.43 5.68
C ILE A 30 12.19 -6.06 6.53
N THR A 31 12.68 -4.84 6.33
CA THR A 31 13.80 -4.29 7.11
C THR A 31 13.27 -3.28 8.11
N GLY A 32 13.85 -3.24 9.30
CA GLY A 32 13.38 -2.33 10.35
C GLY A 32 11.95 -2.63 10.81
N ALA A 33 11.61 -3.89 11.00
CA ALA A 33 10.24 -4.34 11.34
C ALA A 33 9.67 -3.65 12.59
N THR A 34 10.51 -3.27 13.55
CA THR A 34 10.10 -2.54 14.77
C THR A 34 9.54 -1.14 14.48
N ASN A 35 9.81 -0.60 13.29
CA ASN A 35 9.35 0.72 12.85
C ASN A 35 8.13 0.63 11.91
N ILE A 36 7.59 -0.56 11.73
CA ILE A 36 6.44 -0.82 10.84
C ILE A 36 5.24 -1.26 11.68
N ILE A 37 4.12 -0.57 11.49
CA ILE A 37 2.85 -0.92 12.14
C ILE A 37 1.88 -1.43 11.08
N LEU A 38 1.33 -2.61 11.30
CA LEU A 38 0.26 -3.20 10.51
C LEU A 38 -1.02 -3.24 11.34
N GLY A 39 -2.10 -2.72 10.78
CA GLY A 39 -3.38 -2.59 11.49
C GLY A 39 -4.12 -3.90 11.74
N GLY A 40 -3.83 -4.93 11.00
CA GLY A 40 -4.46 -6.25 11.10
C GLY A 40 -5.15 -6.68 9.81
N LYS A 41 -5.25 -7.99 9.60
CA LYS A 41 -5.87 -8.62 8.43
C LYS A 41 -5.35 -8.08 7.09
N SER A 42 -4.11 -7.66 7.06
CA SER A 42 -3.41 -7.21 5.86
C SER A 42 -2.56 -8.34 5.30
N ILE A 43 -2.37 -8.32 3.98
CA ILE A 43 -1.63 -9.34 3.26
C ILE A 43 -0.41 -8.68 2.62
N ILE A 44 0.77 -9.23 2.89
CA ILE A 44 2.03 -8.82 2.24
C ILE A 44 2.56 -10.02 1.47
N GLN A 45 2.54 -9.92 0.15
CA GLN A 45 2.83 -11.02 -0.74
C GLN A 45 4.33 -11.19 -1.02
N SER A 46 4.67 -12.27 -1.70
CA SER A 46 6.05 -12.66 -2.01
C SER A 46 6.83 -11.57 -2.74
N GLY A 47 8.06 -11.35 -2.34
CA GLY A 47 8.95 -10.39 -2.99
C GLY A 47 8.64 -8.92 -2.69
N ALA A 48 7.61 -8.62 -1.90
CA ALA A 48 7.35 -7.26 -1.43
C ALA A 48 8.49 -6.78 -0.53
N VAL A 49 8.87 -5.53 -0.68
CA VAL A 49 9.96 -4.91 0.09
C VAL A 49 9.42 -3.72 0.89
N LEU A 50 9.54 -3.80 2.20
CA LEU A 50 9.16 -2.71 3.11
C LEU A 50 10.40 -2.20 3.83
N ARG A 51 10.78 -0.95 3.56
CA ARG A 51 11.99 -0.32 4.09
C ARG A 51 11.70 0.49 5.35
N GLY A 52 11.48 -0.21 6.47
CA GLY A 52 11.30 0.40 7.79
C GLY A 52 12.59 0.82 8.47
N ASP A 53 13.73 0.50 7.89
CA ASP A 53 15.06 0.90 8.37
C ASP A 53 15.45 2.35 7.99
N LEU A 54 14.83 2.90 6.96
CA LEU A 54 15.06 4.26 6.50
C LEU A 54 14.31 5.26 7.38
N ARG A 55 14.96 5.74 8.40
CA ARG A 55 14.35 6.63 9.40
C ARG A 55 15.20 7.87 9.68
N ARG A 56 14.55 8.87 10.25
CA ARG A 56 15.23 10.02 10.82
C ARG A 56 15.98 9.61 12.07
N TYR A 57 17.26 9.94 12.15
CA TYR A 57 18.06 9.76 13.36
C TYR A 57 17.70 10.82 14.40
N THR A 58 16.66 10.58 15.16
CA THR A 58 16.30 11.38 16.34
C THR A 58 16.06 10.43 17.51
N ALA A 59 16.24 10.90 18.73
CA ALA A 59 15.97 10.10 19.91
C ALA A 59 14.48 9.69 19.97
N GLY A 60 14.20 8.40 20.20
CA GLY A 60 12.86 7.85 20.35
C GLY A 60 12.50 6.83 19.27
N GLN A 61 11.38 6.12 19.48
CA GLN A 61 10.82 5.20 18.49
C GLN A 61 10.05 6.01 17.44
N HIS A 62 10.39 5.79 16.18
CA HIS A 62 9.70 6.43 15.06
C HIS A 62 9.04 5.38 14.18
N VAL A 63 7.73 5.51 13.97
CA VAL A 63 7.03 4.74 12.95
C VAL A 63 7.46 5.25 11.58
N VAL A 64 8.00 4.35 10.77
CA VAL A 64 8.44 4.64 9.40
C VAL A 64 7.34 4.33 8.39
N ILE A 65 6.68 3.18 8.56
CA ILE A 65 5.54 2.77 7.74
C ILE A 65 4.39 2.41 8.67
N SER A 66 3.27 3.08 8.49
CA SER A 66 2.01 2.78 9.16
C SER A 66 0.98 2.34 8.13
N MET A 67 0.44 1.14 8.30
CA MET A 67 -0.53 0.53 7.40
C MET A 67 -1.79 0.16 8.16
N GLY A 68 -2.94 0.46 7.59
CA GLY A 68 -4.24 0.13 8.16
C GLY A 68 -4.62 -1.35 8.01
N ARG A 69 -5.90 -1.63 8.20
CA ARG A 69 -6.48 -2.98 8.14
C ARG A 69 -6.88 -3.35 6.72
N TYR A 70 -6.90 -4.65 6.42
CA TYR A 70 -7.34 -5.20 5.14
C TYR A 70 -6.58 -4.67 3.92
N CYS A 71 -5.35 -4.25 4.09
CA CYS A 71 -4.50 -3.85 2.99
C CYS A 71 -3.97 -5.08 2.24
N ASN A 72 -3.80 -4.95 0.94
CA ASN A 72 -3.19 -5.98 0.11
C ASN A 72 -1.98 -5.39 -0.63
N ILE A 73 -0.81 -5.83 -0.23
CA ILE A 73 0.45 -5.46 -0.85
C ILE A 73 0.88 -6.61 -1.74
N SER A 74 0.74 -6.44 -3.03
CA SER A 74 0.97 -7.48 -4.04
C SER A 74 2.45 -7.84 -4.20
N GLU A 75 2.72 -8.86 -4.99
CA GLU A 75 4.08 -9.35 -5.23
C GLU A 75 5.00 -8.27 -5.80
N GLY A 76 6.20 -8.19 -5.30
CA GLY A 76 7.24 -7.30 -5.81
C GLY A 76 7.03 -5.81 -5.54
N VAL A 77 6.05 -5.43 -4.75
CA VAL A 77 5.82 -4.02 -4.37
C VAL A 77 6.96 -3.53 -3.49
N VAL A 78 7.43 -2.32 -3.73
CA VAL A 78 8.43 -1.66 -2.88
C VAL A 78 7.78 -0.47 -2.20
N ILE A 79 7.81 -0.45 -0.87
CA ILE A 79 7.37 0.69 -0.06
C ILE A 79 8.57 1.21 0.72
N ARG A 80 8.90 2.47 0.51
CA ARG A 80 9.96 3.14 1.24
C ARG A 80 9.60 4.59 1.56
N PRO A 81 10.09 5.13 2.70
CA PRO A 81 9.75 6.48 3.10
C PRO A 81 10.38 7.49 2.14
N PRO A 82 9.68 8.59 1.85
CA PRO A 82 10.24 9.67 1.09
C PRO A 82 11.31 10.41 1.91
N GLY A 83 12.34 10.90 1.25
CA GLY A 83 13.40 11.66 1.88
C GLY A 83 13.71 12.94 1.12
N LYS A 84 14.11 13.96 1.86
CA LYS A 84 14.59 15.24 1.33
C LYS A 84 15.61 15.88 2.26
N ILE A 85 16.35 16.85 1.75
CA ILE A 85 17.23 17.67 2.57
C ILE A 85 16.39 18.64 3.39
N TYR A 86 16.59 18.63 4.70
CA TYR A 86 15.97 19.55 5.64
C TYR A 86 17.03 20.09 6.60
N LYS A 87 17.16 21.41 6.67
CA LYS A 87 18.18 22.08 7.50
C LYS A 87 19.60 21.54 7.29
N GLY A 88 19.97 21.31 6.03
CA GLY A 88 21.30 20.82 5.64
C GLY A 88 21.56 19.33 5.82
N SER A 89 20.58 18.55 6.32
CA SER A 89 20.70 17.11 6.51
C SER A 89 19.62 16.36 5.73
N PHE A 90 19.98 15.23 5.12
CA PHE A 90 19.00 14.37 4.47
C PHE A 90 18.12 13.71 5.53
N THR A 91 16.81 13.82 5.37
CA THR A 91 15.82 13.35 6.35
C THR A 91 14.76 12.52 5.66
N PHE A 92 14.42 11.36 6.23
CA PHE A 92 13.27 10.56 5.83
C PHE A 92 12.02 10.97 6.59
N TYR A 93 10.87 10.84 5.93
CA TYR A 93 9.55 11.12 6.50
C TYR A 93 8.68 9.87 6.45
N PRO A 94 7.78 9.66 7.42
CA PRO A 94 6.97 8.45 7.47
C PRO A 94 6.01 8.32 6.30
N VAL A 95 5.68 7.07 5.96
CA VAL A 95 4.62 6.71 5.01
C VAL A 95 3.39 6.30 5.82
N ARG A 96 2.25 6.89 5.52
CA ARG A 96 0.96 6.54 6.14
C ARG A 96 0.03 5.96 5.10
N ILE A 97 -0.44 4.74 5.35
CA ILE A 97 -1.35 4.00 4.48
C ILE A 97 -2.61 3.70 5.27
N GLY A 98 -3.76 4.07 4.74
CA GLY A 98 -5.07 3.85 5.36
C GLY A 98 -5.56 2.40 5.26
N ASP A 99 -6.80 2.17 5.67
CA ASP A 99 -7.44 0.86 5.57
C ASP A 99 -7.84 0.52 4.13
N CYS A 100 -7.95 -0.77 3.82
CA CYS A 100 -8.43 -1.26 2.53
C CYS A 100 -7.65 -0.74 1.31
N VAL A 101 -6.37 -0.49 1.46
CA VAL A 101 -5.50 -0.06 0.36
C VAL A 101 -4.98 -1.28 -0.38
N THR A 102 -5.08 -1.26 -1.70
CA THR A 102 -4.51 -2.29 -2.58
C THR A 102 -3.42 -1.67 -3.44
N ILE A 103 -2.23 -2.29 -3.41
CA ILE A 103 -1.10 -1.88 -4.25
C ILE A 103 -0.75 -3.04 -5.18
N GLY A 104 -0.88 -2.80 -6.47
CA GLY A 104 -0.64 -3.80 -7.51
C GLY A 104 0.82 -4.19 -7.67
N GLN A 105 1.05 -5.33 -8.32
CA GLN A 105 2.37 -5.95 -8.49
C GLN A 105 3.42 -4.97 -9.03
N ASN A 106 4.63 -5.09 -8.51
CA ASN A 106 5.82 -4.37 -8.96
C ASN A 106 5.73 -2.83 -8.88
N SER A 107 4.75 -2.30 -8.19
CA SER A 107 4.66 -0.85 -7.98
C SER A 107 5.68 -0.38 -6.94
N VAL A 108 6.20 0.81 -7.14
CA VAL A 108 7.14 1.47 -6.21
C VAL A 108 6.44 2.66 -5.58
N VAL A 109 6.40 2.68 -4.26
CA VAL A 109 5.68 3.69 -3.48
C VAL A 109 6.65 4.44 -2.57
N GLU A 110 6.77 5.74 -2.80
CA GLU A 110 7.49 6.68 -1.94
C GLU A 110 6.57 7.82 -1.44
N ALA A 111 5.27 7.56 -1.42
CA ALA A 111 4.26 8.53 -1.00
C ALA A 111 4.40 8.92 0.47
N ALA A 112 3.97 10.12 0.81
CA ALA A 112 3.82 10.53 2.21
C ALA A 112 2.53 9.98 2.83
N GLN A 113 1.45 9.95 2.05
CA GLN A 113 0.14 9.51 2.52
C GLN A 113 -0.66 8.83 1.41
N ILE A 114 -1.26 7.71 1.77
CA ILE A 114 -2.24 7.00 0.95
C ILE A 114 -3.49 6.83 1.81
N GLY A 115 -4.60 7.38 1.35
CA GLY A 115 -5.86 7.40 2.08
C GLY A 115 -6.58 6.05 2.11
N LEU A 116 -7.71 6.03 2.81
CA LEU A 116 -8.60 4.89 2.92
C LEU A 116 -9.05 4.41 1.54
N GLY A 117 -9.04 3.11 1.31
CA GLY A 117 -9.65 2.48 0.15
C GLY A 117 -9.01 2.80 -1.19
N VAL A 118 -7.81 3.37 -1.19
CA VAL A 118 -7.07 3.69 -2.42
C VAL A 118 -6.65 2.40 -3.13
N GLU A 119 -6.85 2.38 -4.43
CA GLU A 119 -6.41 1.29 -5.30
C GLU A 119 -5.31 1.78 -6.24
N ILE A 120 -4.14 1.18 -6.14
CA ILE A 120 -3.00 1.44 -7.02
C ILE A 120 -2.80 0.21 -7.88
N GLY A 121 -2.82 0.39 -9.21
CA GLY A 121 -2.60 -0.68 -10.18
C GLY A 121 -1.17 -1.21 -10.18
N LYS A 122 -0.93 -2.22 -11.01
CA LYS A 122 0.42 -2.80 -11.19
C LYS A 122 1.36 -1.85 -11.93
N ASP A 123 2.64 -2.04 -11.71
CA ASP A 123 3.72 -1.33 -12.42
C ASP A 123 3.62 0.20 -12.32
N CYS A 124 3.06 0.71 -11.22
CA CYS A 124 2.99 2.14 -10.94
C CYS A 124 4.26 2.64 -10.25
N ILE A 125 4.59 3.89 -10.51
CA ILE A 125 5.63 4.61 -9.79
C ILE A 125 4.98 5.80 -9.09
N ILE A 126 4.90 5.72 -7.77
CA ILE A 126 4.34 6.77 -6.93
C ILE A 126 5.51 7.55 -6.33
N GLY A 127 5.71 8.75 -6.82
CA GLY A 127 6.86 9.58 -6.48
C GLY A 127 6.89 10.06 -5.04
N LYS A 128 8.02 10.65 -4.65
CA LYS A 128 8.25 11.14 -3.29
C LYS A 128 7.23 12.18 -2.89
N PHE A 129 6.75 12.09 -1.64
CA PHE A 129 5.80 13.04 -1.06
C PHE A 129 4.46 13.17 -1.80
N VAL A 130 4.11 12.20 -2.63
CA VAL A 130 2.78 12.11 -3.22
C VAL A 130 1.76 11.91 -2.11
N ILE A 131 0.63 12.57 -2.21
CA ILE A 131 -0.54 12.40 -1.34
C ILE A 131 -1.69 11.90 -2.20
N ILE A 132 -2.16 10.70 -1.92
CA ILE A 132 -3.34 10.13 -2.56
C ILE A 132 -4.46 10.11 -1.53
N LYS A 133 -5.51 10.87 -1.78
CA LYS A 133 -6.64 10.98 -0.86
C LYS A 133 -7.62 9.82 -1.02
N ASP A 134 -8.56 9.73 -0.08
CA ASP A 134 -9.44 8.57 0.09
C ASP A 134 -10.13 8.14 -1.20
N LEU A 135 -10.19 6.83 -1.39
CA LEU A 135 -10.96 6.16 -2.44
C LEU A 135 -10.55 6.48 -3.88
N ALA A 136 -9.39 7.10 -4.07
CA ALA A 136 -8.85 7.32 -5.40
C ALA A 136 -8.36 6.01 -6.04
N VAL A 137 -8.44 5.95 -7.36
CA VAL A 137 -7.94 4.83 -8.17
C VAL A 137 -6.81 5.32 -9.06
N ILE A 138 -5.67 4.66 -8.96
CA ILE A 138 -4.52 4.87 -9.83
C ILE A 138 -4.41 3.69 -10.78
N LEU A 139 -4.59 3.95 -12.08
CA LEU A 139 -4.56 2.90 -13.10
C LEU A 139 -3.17 2.25 -13.23
N PRO A 140 -3.08 1.02 -13.76
CA PRO A 140 -1.79 0.37 -14.01
C PRO A 140 -0.84 1.25 -14.84
N GLU A 141 0.46 1.10 -14.60
CA GLU A 141 1.54 1.78 -15.33
C GLU A 141 1.54 3.33 -15.18
N THR A 142 0.86 3.84 -14.18
CA THR A 142 0.83 5.29 -13.89
C THR A 142 2.12 5.71 -13.19
N VAL A 143 2.65 6.86 -13.60
CA VAL A 143 3.75 7.54 -12.92
C VAL A 143 3.24 8.84 -12.33
N LEU A 144 3.20 8.92 -11.00
CA LEU A 144 2.87 10.16 -10.29
C LEU A 144 4.17 10.88 -9.92
N PRO A 145 4.42 12.07 -10.47
CA PRO A 145 5.59 12.85 -10.11
C PRO A 145 5.61 13.24 -8.63
N GLU A 146 6.79 13.60 -8.15
CA GLU A 146 6.99 14.10 -6.79
C GLU A 146 5.98 15.16 -6.37
N ALA A 147 5.47 15.05 -5.16
CA ALA A 147 4.53 15.99 -4.55
C ALA A 147 3.15 16.12 -5.25
N THR A 148 2.80 15.21 -6.14
CA THR A 148 1.45 15.17 -6.73
C THR A 148 0.41 14.93 -5.64
N VAL A 149 -0.67 15.70 -5.67
CA VAL A 149 -1.84 15.50 -4.80
C VAL A 149 -3.00 14.98 -5.64
N VAL A 150 -3.45 13.77 -5.32
CA VAL A 150 -4.59 13.12 -5.95
C VAL A 150 -5.83 13.36 -5.10
N PRO A 151 -6.86 14.07 -5.60
CA PRO A 151 -8.10 14.29 -4.87
C PRO A 151 -8.85 12.99 -4.58
N PRO A 152 -9.72 12.98 -3.55
CA PRO A 152 -10.53 11.81 -3.25
C PRO A 152 -11.51 11.48 -4.39
N MET A 153 -11.89 10.21 -4.51
CA MET A 153 -12.91 9.74 -5.44
C MET A 153 -12.60 10.07 -6.92
N THR A 154 -11.33 10.06 -7.29
CA THR A 154 -10.88 10.34 -8.66
C THR A 154 -10.09 9.17 -9.24
N VAL A 155 -10.08 9.08 -10.57
CA VAL A 155 -9.29 8.12 -11.33
C VAL A 155 -8.16 8.85 -12.03
N TRP A 156 -6.95 8.37 -11.82
CA TRP A 156 -5.73 8.92 -12.43
C TRP A 156 -4.98 7.86 -13.23
N GLY A 157 -4.38 8.27 -14.34
CA GLY A 157 -3.59 7.38 -15.18
C GLY A 157 -2.63 8.13 -16.07
N GLY A 158 -1.69 7.38 -16.65
CA GLY A 158 -0.70 7.89 -17.59
C GLY A 158 0.67 8.18 -17.00
N ASN A 159 1.58 8.65 -17.85
CA ASN A 159 2.94 9.04 -17.50
C ASN A 159 3.29 10.37 -18.23
N PRO A 160 3.27 11.52 -17.53
CA PRO A 160 2.87 11.70 -16.13
C PRO A 160 1.37 11.48 -15.91
N GLY A 161 1.02 11.04 -14.68
CA GLY A 161 -0.36 10.77 -14.29
C GLY A 161 -1.22 12.03 -14.32
N GLN A 162 -2.44 11.89 -14.84
CA GLN A 162 -3.42 12.97 -14.96
C GLN A 162 -4.79 12.50 -14.51
N LEU A 163 -5.63 13.44 -14.09
CA LEU A 163 -7.03 13.17 -13.78
C LEU A 163 -7.77 12.73 -15.03
N LEU A 164 -8.41 11.54 -14.96
CA LEU A 164 -9.16 10.95 -16.06
C LEU A 164 -10.67 10.97 -15.83
N ASP A 165 -11.10 10.71 -14.59
CA ASP A 165 -12.51 10.56 -14.26
C ASP A 165 -12.75 10.76 -12.75
N SER A 166 -14.02 10.79 -12.37
CA SER A 166 -14.47 10.74 -10.99
C SER A 166 -15.23 9.44 -10.72
N LEU A 167 -15.28 9.02 -9.46
CA LEU A 167 -15.91 7.76 -9.05
C LEU A 167 -17.30 8.02 -8.46
N PRO A 168 -18.25 7.06 -8.60
CA PRO A 168 -19.57 7.17 -8.01
C PRO A 168 -19.52 7.00 -6.48
N GLU A 169 -20.51 7.52 -5.78
CA GLU A 169 -20.61 7.41 -4.31
C GLU A 169 -20.62 5.97 -3.80
N THR A 170 -21.14 5.05 -4.61
CA THR A 170 -21.18 3.60 -4.29
C THR A 170 -19.80 2.93 -4.31
N HIS A 171 -18.77 3.61 -4.79
CA HIS A 171 -17.41 3.06 -4.88
C HIS A 171 -16.86 2.64 -3.51
N GLN A 172 -17.16 3.37 -2.46
CA GLN A 172 -16.71 3.04 -1.12
C GLN A 172 -17.20 1.66 -0.66
N GLU A 173 -18.48 1.38 -0.84
CA GLU A 173 -19.05 0.07 -0.47
C GLU A 173 -18.41 -1.07 -1.25
N MET A 174 -18.14 -0.84 -2.54
CA MET A 174 -17.46 -1.82 -3.39
C MET A 174 -16.04 -2.10 -2.91
N VAL A 175 -15.29 -1.08 -2.54
CA VAL A 175 -13.91 -1.23 -2.04
C VAL A 175 -13.88 -2.00 -0.73
N GLU A 176 -14.75 -1.68 0.21
CA GLU A 176 -14.83 -2.36 1.50
C GLU A 176 -15.18 -3.85 1.34
N ALA A 177 -16.17 -4.15 0.51
CA ALA A 177 -16.54 -5.52 0.20
C ALA A 177 -15.38 -6.28 -0.47
N LYS A 178 -14.69 -5.65 -1.42
CA LYS A 178 -13.59 -6.24 -2.16
C LYS A 178 -12.39 -6.57 -1.26
N CYS A 179 -11.97 -5.64 -0.39
CA CYS A 179 -10.80 -5.86 0.47
C CYS A 179 -11.05 -6.94 1.52
N LYS A 180 -12.22 -6.97 2.13
CA LYS A 180 -12.61 -8.01 3.10
C LYS A 180 -12.79 -9.36 2.42
N GLY A 181 -13.41 -9.37 1.25
CA GLY A 181 -13.60 -10.56 0.43
C GLY A 181 -12.27 -11.17 -0.02
N PHE A 182 -11.33 -10.37 -0.45
CA PHE A 182 -10.00 -10.85 -0.83
C PHE A 182 -9.28 -11.50 0.35
N TYR A 183 -9.29 -10.87 1.51
CA TYR A 183 -8.67 -11.46 2.72
C TYR A 183 -9.28 -12.83 3.07
N SER A 184 -10.60 -12.94 3.01
CA SER A 184 -11.28 -14.20 3.36
C SER A 184 -11.01 -15.32 2.35
N ARG A 185 -10.74 -15.00 1.09
CA ARG A 185 -10.40 -15.96 0.03
C ARG A 185 -8.91 -16.35 -0.01
N PHE A 186 -8.05 -15.55 0.59
CA PHE A 186 -6.60 -15.78 0.62
C PHE A 186 -6.26 -16.76 1.75
N ARG A 187 -6.10 -18.04 1.42
CA ARG A 187 -5.97 -19.13 2.41
C ARG A 187 -4.85 -20.09 2.08
N ALA A 188 -4.34 -20.75 3.13
CA ALA A 188 -3.48 -21.91 2.94
C ALA A 188 -4.25 -23.04 2.24
N ALA A 189 -3.60 -23.69 1.26
CA ALA A 189 -4.13 -24.83 0.54
C ALA A 189 -4.21 -26.07 1.46
#